data_85d0af2d43e4f54dcd4f8b54ffb4ba1e
#
_entry.id   85d0af2d43e4f54dcd4f8b54ffb4ba1e
#
_cell.length_a   1.000
_cell.length_b   1.000
_cell.length_c   1.000
_cell.angle_alpha   90.00
_cell.angle_beta   90.00
_cell.angle_gamma   90.00
#
_symmetry.space_group_name_H-M   'P 1'
#
loop_
_entity.id
_entity.type
_entity.pdbx_description
1 polymer ?
#
loop_
_entity_poly.entity_id
_entity_poly.type
_entity_poly.pdbx_seq_one_letter_code
_entity_poly.pdbx_strand_id
1 'polypeptide(L)'
;PAPAPAPAPAAPAALPVQYELKRYAVGDYYDFNGVKGVVCKVTEDGLHGMVVSLDEVMIPWSVFRKPDLRTVGAVDRTDGRVNMQTVARYIAENGLSWDDFPAFKWCREQGEGWYLPAIDEVLAIGNNFNGGTRMHYDRQTRNRFNDALKEHGGKRMDRLVYYFSSTEQDEKSVYTSHMDM
;
A
#
# COMPACT_ATOMS: atom_id res chain seq x y z
N PRO A 1 40.69 -29.37 55.27
CA PRO A 1 39.67 -28.88 54.36
C PRO A 1 40.27 -28.81 52.95
N ALA A 2 39.64 -29.51 52.01
CA ALA A 2 40.06 -29.50 50.61
C ALA A 2 39.62 -28.17 49.96
N PRO A 3 40.38 -27.60 49.00
CA PRO A 3 40.03 -26.38 48.32
C PRO A 3 38.80 -26.64 47.39
N ALA A 4 37.94 -25.62 47.29
CA ALA A 4 36.77 -25.65 46.44
C ALA A 4 37.15 -25.77 44.96
N PRO A 5 36.38 -26.50 44.14
CA PRO A 5 36.68 -26.62 42.72
C PRO A 5 36.53 -25.25 42.01
N ALA A 6 37.42 -25.02 41.04
CA ALA A 6 37.41 -23.84 40.20
C ALA A 6 36.10 -23.73 39.37
N PRO A 7 35.58 -22.53 39.15
CA PRO A 7 34.38 -22.35 38.32
C PRO A 7 34.66 -22.80 36.88
N ALA A 8 33.67 -23.47 36.29
CA ALA A 8 33.72 -23.92 34.91
C ALA A 8 33.85 -22.73 33.92
N PRO A 9 34.57 -22.88 32.82
CA PRO A 9 34.68 -21.82 31.82
C PRO A 9 33.31 -21.43 31.27
N ALA A 10 33.05 -20.13 31.18
CA ALA A 10 31.83 -19.58 30.63
C ALA A 10 31.68 -20.04 29.15
N ALA A 11 30.49 -20.49 28.77
CA ALA A 11 30.19 -20.82 27.40
C ALA A 11 30.48 -19.61 26.50
N PRO A 12 31.00 -19.82 25.25
CA PRO A 12 31.25 -18.73 24.33
C PRO A 12 29.94 -18.00 24.04
N ALA A 13 29.96 -16.67 24.16
CA ALA A 13 28.83 -15.84 23.80
C ALA A 13 28.44 -16.10 22.34
N ALA A 14 27.15 -16.40 22.10
CA ALA A 14 26.65 -16.56 20.75
C ALA A 14 26.93 -15.27 19.95
N LEU A 15 27.56 -15.41 18.78
CA LEU A 15 27.79 -14.29 17.88
C LEU A 15 26.44 -13.65 17.52
N PRO A 16 26.35 -12.31 17.48
CA PRO A 16 25.13 -11.66 17.05
C PRO A 16 24.76 -12.13 15.65
N VAL A 17 23.53 -12.62 15.50
CA VAL A 17 22.98 -12.96 14.18
C VAL A 17 22.93 -11.65 13.39
N GLN A 18 23.80 -11.52 12.40
CA GLN A 18 23.74 -10.41 11.44
C GLN A 18 22.54 -10.66 10.53
N TYR A 19 21.45 -9.96 10.78
CA TYR A 19 20.34 -9.88 9.84
C TYR A 19 20.78 -9.00 8.67
N GLU A 20 21.03 -9.58 7.53
CA GLU A 20 21.13 -8.82 6.28
C GLU A 20 19.75 -8.23 5.98
N LEU A 21 19.65 -6.90 6.03
CA LEU A 21 18.43 -6.20 5.63
C LEU A 21 18.21 -6.41 4.13
N LYS A 22 17.16 -7.14 3.78
CA LYS A 22 16.79 -7.34 2.39
C LYS A 22 16.38 -6.00 1.77
N ARG A 23 17.08 -5.57 0.74
CA ARG A 23 16.71 -4.38 -0.04
C ARG A 23 15.78 -4.79 -1.16
N TYR A 24 14.74 -3.99 -1.36
CA TYR A 24 13.75 -4.21 -2.40
C TYR A 24 13.86 -3.15 -3.48
N ALA A 25 13.43 -3.49 -4.69
CA ALA A 25 13.26 -2.58 -5.81
C ALA A 25 11.80 -2.61 -6.30
N VAL A 26 11.40 -1.59 -7.04
CA VAL A 26 10.07 -1.56 -7.69
C VAL A 26 9.91 -2.79 -8.60
N GLY A 27 8.78 -3.47 -8.46
CA GLY A 27 8.48 -4.72 -9.16
C GLY A 27 8.95 -5.99 -8.43
N ASP A 28 9.59 -5.90 -7.26
CA ASP A 28 9.89 -7.07 -6.44
C ASP A 28 8.64 -7.57 -5.71
N TYR A 29 8.53 -8.87 -5.57
CA TYR A 29 7.52 -9.45 -4.70
C TYR A 29 7.94 -9.30 -3.23
N TYR A 30 6.98 -8.85 -2.42
CA TYR A 30 7.10 -8.70 -0.98
C TYR A 30 6.18 -9.69 -0.27
N ASP A 31 6.73 -10.43 0.69
CA ASP A 31 5.98 -11.33 1.59
C ASP A 31 6.65 -11.30 2.97
N PHE A 32 6.10 -10.52 3.86
CA PHE A 32 6.61 -10.41 5.23
C PHE A 32 5.50 -9.99 6.19
N ASN A 33 5.45 -10.60 7.37
CA ASN A 33 4.47 -10.32 8.43
C ASN A 33 2.99 -10.32 7.95
N GLY A 34 2.65 -11.23 7.03
CA GLY A 34 1.28 -11.33 6.49
C GLY A 34 0.95 -10.32 5.40
N VAL A 35 1.84 -9.37 5.11
CA VAL A 35 1.69 -8.43 3.99
C VAL A 35 2.28 -9.07 2.73
N LYS A 36 1.45 -9.24 1.70
CA LYS A 36 1.84 -9.80 0.39
C LYS A 36 1.47 -8.83 -0.71
N GLY A 37 2.44 -8.56 -1.59
CA GLY A 37 2.19 -7.62 -2.69
C GLY A 37 3.42 -7.41 -3.56
N VAL A 38 3.33 -6.45 -4.46
CA VAL A 38 4.46 -6.04 -5.30
C VAL A 38 4.91 -4.64 -4.91
N VAL A 39 6.20 -4.47 -4.72
CA VAL A 39 6.81 -3.20 -4.34
C VAL A 39 6.57 -2.16 -5.43
N CYS A 40 5.88 -1.07 -5.08
CA CYS A 40 5.54 0.03 -6.00
C CYS A 40 6.31 1.33 -5.71
N LYS A 41 6.91 1.45 -4.55
CA LYS A 41 7.74 2.59 -4.18
C LYS A 41 8.80 2.14 -3.18
N VAL A 42 9.99 2.72 -3.29
CA VAL A 42 11.10 2.51 -2.34
C VAL A 42 11.69 3.86 -2.02
N THR A 43 12.07 4.08 -0.77
CA THR A 43 12.82 5.26 -0.32
C THR A 43 14.28 5.18 -0.81
N GLU A 44 14.99 6.31 -0.84
CA GLU A 44 16.37 6.37 -1.33
C GLU A 44 17.33 5.43 -0.56
N ASP A 45 17.07 5.21 0.73
CA ASP A 45 17.85 4.29 1.56
C ASP A 45 17.54 2.80 1.27
N GLY A 46 16.45 2.52 0.53
CA GLY A 46 16.00 1.17 0.20
C GLY A 46 15.42 0.38 1.37
N LEU A 47 15.16 1.03 2.51
CA LEU A 47 14.71 0.37 3.74
C LEU A 47 13.20 0.50 3.97
N HIS A 48 12.57 1.48 3.32
CA HIS A 48 11.13 1.72 3.43
C HIS A 48 10.49 1.79 2.04
N GLY A 49 9.20 1.55 1.97
CA GLY A 49 8.50 1.58 0.70
C GLY A 49 7.01 1.36 0.84
N MET A 50 6.38 1.16 -0.31
CA MET A 50 4.98 0.80 -0.43
C MET A 50 4.85 -0.43 -1.31
N VAL A 51 3.84 -1.23 -1.05
CA VAL A 51 3.44 -2.37 -1.89
C VAL A 51 2.01 -2.18 -2.37
N VAL A 52 1.70 -2.63 -3.57
CA VAL A 52 0.32 -2.82 -4.02
C VAL A 52 -0.11 -4.25 -3.72
N SER A 53 -1.40 -4.45 -3.42
CA SER A 53 -1.97 -5.77 -3.20
C SER A 53 -1.90 -6.63 -4.47
N LEU A 54 -1.99 -7.95 -4.30
CA LEU A 54 -2.08 -8.89 -5.42
C LEU A 54 -3.44 -8.80 -6.11
N ASP A 55 -4.47 -8.40 -5.38
CA ASP A 55 -5.83 -8.27 -5.89
C ASP A 55 -6.23 -6.82 -6.12
N GLU A 56 -7.13 -6.64 -7.08
CA GLU A 56 -7.85 -5.40 -7.33
C GLU A 56 -9.35 -5.68 -7.46
N VAL A 57 -10.16 -4.69 -7.16
CA VAL A 57 -11.61 -4.79 -7.19
C VAL A 57 -12.23 -3.53 -7.79
N MET A 58 -13.31 -3.71 -8.53
CA MET A 58 -14.10 -2.60 -9.06
C MET A 58 -15.33 -2.40 -8.17
N ILE A 59 -15.26 -1.45 -7.26
CA ILE A 59 -16.31 -1.14 -6.28
C ILE A 59 -16.45 0.38 -6.12
N PRO A 60 -17.60 0.88 -5.64
CA PRO A 60 -17.78 2.31 -5.41
C PRO A 60 -16.85 2.84 -4.32
N TRP A 61 -16.45 4.11 -4.43
CA TRP A 61 -15.76 4.84 -3.37
C TRP A 61 -16.66 5.00 -2.14
N SER A 62 -17.94 5.39 -2.37
CA SER A 62 -19.02 5.45 -1.37
C SER A 62 -20.35 5.03 -1.99
N VAL A 63 -21.33 4.72 -1.18
CA VAL A 63 -22.69 4.38 -1.62
C VAL A 63 -23.58 5.61 -1.85
N PHE A 64 -23.14 6.80 -1.43
CA PHE A 64 -23.95 8.01 -1.53
C PHE A 64 -24.29 8.37 -2.97
N ARG A 65 -25.54 8.75 -3.19
CA ARG A 65 -26.13 9.15 -4.48
C ARG A 65 -27.01 10.37 -4.28
N LYS A 66 -27.31 11.09 -5.35
CA LYS A 66 -28.28 12.18 -5.28
C LYS A 66 -29.62 11.69 -4.68
N PRO A 67 -30.26 12.43 -3.78
CA PRO A 67 -29.90 13.79 -3.28
C PRO A 67 -28.86 13.81 -2.14
N ASP A 68 -28.39 12.68 -1.62
CA ASP A 68 -27.59 12.55 -0.39
C ASP A 68 -26.08 12.61 -0.63
N LEU A 69 -25.65 13.27 -1.71
CA LEU A 69 -24.22 13.52 -1.93
C LEU A 69 -23.66 14.43 -0.82
N ARG A 70 -22.47 14.09 -0.36
CA ARG A 70 -21.84 14.80 0.76
C ARG A 70 -20.33 14.73 0.68
N THR A 71 -19.67 15.74 1.20
CA THR A 71 -18.22 15.70 1.43
C THR A 71 -17.90 15.02 2.76
N VAL A 72 -16.85 14.25 2.77
CA VAL A 72 -16.36 13.50 3.95
C VAL A 72 -15.17 14.21 4.59
N GLY A 73 -14.48 15.04 3.80
CA GLY A 73 -13.28 15.77 4.21
C GLY A 73 -11.99 14.94 4.07
N ALA A 74 -12.01 13.86 3.31
CA ALA A 74 -10.83 13.04 3.00
C ALA A 74 -9.99 13.72 1.91
N VAL A 75 -9.34 14.85 2.23
CA VAL A 75 -8.69 15.75 1.27
C VAL A 75 -7.16 15.67 1.27
N ASP A 76 -6.56 14.81 2.10
CA ASP A 76 -5.11 14.64 2.08
C ASP A 76 -4.67 14.07 0.73
N ARG A 77 -3.69 14.74 0.11
CA ARG A 77 -3.20 14.36 -1.21
C ARG A 77 -2.02 13.40 -1.16
N THR A 78 -1.35 13.30 -0.02
CA THR A 78 -0.02 12.70 0.13
C THR A 78 -0.01 11.42 0.94
N ASP A 79 -0.99 11.23 1.83
CA ASP A 79 -1.07 10.07 2.72
C ASP A 79 -2.51 9.53 2.82
N GLY A 80 -2.76 8.41 2.17
CA GLY A 80 -4.06 7.74 2.20
C GLY A 80 -4.47 7.24 3.60
N ARG A 81 -3.52 7.03 4.50
CA ARG A 81 -3.80 6.64 5.91
C ARG A 81 -4.51 7.77 6.65
N VAL A 82 -4.15 9.02 6.38
CA VAL A 82 -4.83 10.20 6.92
C VAL A 82 -6.28 10.24 6.44
N ASN A 83 -6.51 9.98 5.15
CA ASN A 83 -7.86 9.91 4.59
C ASN A 83 -8.66 8.75 5.18
N MET A 84 -8.05 7.57 5.40
CA MET A 84 -8.69 6.44 6.09
C MET A 84 -9.16 6.83 7.51
N GLN A 85 -8.33 7.54 8.26
CA GLN A 85 -8.69 8.03 9.60
C GLN A 85 -9.81 9.07 9.54
N THR A 86 -9.81 9.94 8.54
CA THR A 86 -10.87 10.93 8.32
C THR A 86 -12.20 10.25 8.02
N VAL A 87 -12.22 9.24 7.14
CA VAL A 87 -13.42 8.44 6.85
C VAL A 87 -13.89 7.69 8.10
N ALA A 88 -12.98 7.09 8.88
CA ALA A 88 -13.34 6.42 10.13
C ALA A 88 -14.03 7.35 11.12
N ARG A 89 -13.52 8.57 11.29
CA ARG A 89 -14.12 9.60 12.14
C ARG A 89 -15.49 10.03 11.62
N TYR A 90 -15.59 10.30 10.31
CA TYR A 90 -16.84 10.67 9.68
C TYR A 90 -17.94 9.60 9.87
N ILE A 91 -17.60 8.33 9.73
CA ILE A 91 -18.47 7.19 10.01
C ILE A 91 -18.99 7.26 11.45
N ALA A 92 -18.10 7.42 12.42
CA ALA A 92 -18.46 7.46 13.84
C ALA A 92 -19.36 8.66 14.20
N GLU A 93 -19.07 9.84 13.65
CA GLU A 93 -19.80 11.08 13.93
C GLU A 93 -21.20 11.11 13.28
N ASN A 94 -21.40 10.37 12.19
CA ASN A 94 -22.65 10.38 11.42
C ASN A 94 -23.48 9.10 11.57
N GLY A 95 -23.09 8.16 12.46
CA GLY A 95 -23.83 6.92 12.68
C GLY A 95 -23.84 6.00 11.44
N LEU A 96 -22.80 6.08 10.61
CA LEU A 96 -22.59 5.29 9.40
C LEU A 96 -21.80 4.02 9.69
N SER A 97 -21.56 3.24 8.66
CA SER A 97 -20.73 2.04 8.72
C SER A 97 -19.67 2.02 7.60
N TRP A 98 -18.74 1.08 7.67
CA TRP A 98 -17.78 0.87 6.58
C TRP A 98 -18.44 0.38 5.29
N ASP A 99 -19.64 -0.18 5.35
CA ASP A 99 -20.43 -0.57 4.17
C ASP A 99 -20.82 0.65 3.32
N ASP A 100 -20.88 1.84 3.92
CA ASP A 100 -21.13 3.09 3.22
C ASP A 100 -19.93 3.56 2.40
N PHE A 101 -18.74 2.98 2.65
CA PHE A 101 -17.47 3.29 2.00
C PHE A 101 -16.76 2.01 1.48
N PRO A 102 -17.32 1.32 0.48
CA PRO A 102 -16.85 0.00 0.05
C PRO A 102 -15.36 -0.06 -0.31
N ALA A 103 -14.81 0.96 -0.99
CA ALA A 103 -13.40 0.97 -1.36
C ALA A 103 -12.47 1.01 -0.14
N PHE A 104 -12.82 1.81 0.87
CA PHE A 104 -12.06 1.88 2.13
C PHE A 104 -12.22 0.60 2.95
N LYS A 105 -13.45 0.06 3.00
CA LYS A 105 -13.73 -1.22 3.68
C LYS A 105 -12.86 -2.33 3.10
N TRP A 106 -12.85 -2.46 1.79
CA TRP A 106 -12.06 -3.49 1.10
C TRP A 106 -10.57 -3.40 1.45
N CYS A 107 -9.99 -2.20 1.45
CA CYS A 107 -8.60 -2.00 1.85
C CYS A 107 -8.34 -2.44 3.31
N ARG A 108 -9.23 -2.08 4.24
CA ARG A 108 -9.12 -2.52 5.64
C ARG A 108 -9.17 -4.04 5.80
N GLU A 109 -10.00 -4.71 5.02
CA GLU A 109 -10.18 -6.18 5.06
C GLU A 109 -8.97 -6.94 4.53
N GLN A 110 -8.06 -6.28 3.80
CA GLN A 110 -6.77 -6.87 3.42
C GLN A 110 -5.83 -7.07 4.62
N GLY A 111 -6.06 -6.37 5.73
CA GLY A 111 -5.28 -6.49 6.96
C GLY A 111 -4.70 -5.18 7.45
N GLU A 112 -3.93 -5.26 8.54
CA GLU A 112 -3.28 -4.09 9.13
C GLU A 112 -2.29 -3.44 8.15
N GLY A 113 -2.29 -2.11 8.11
CA GLY A 113 -1.41 -1.32 7.25
C GLY A 113 -1.90 -1.13 5.81
N TRP A 114 -2.97 -1.83 5.39
CA TRP A 114 -3.58 -1.61 4.08
C TRP A 114 -4.53 -0.42 4.08
N TYR A 115 -4.45 0.41 3.04
CA TYR A 115 -5.26 1.62 2.89
C TYR A 115 -5.50 1.97 1.43
N LEU A 116 -6.53 2.77 1.17
CA LEU A 116 -6.77 3.35 -0.14
C LEU A 116 -5.79 4.52 -0.35
N PRO A 117 -4.90 4.49 -1.35
CA PRO A 117 -3.85 5.48 -1.49
C PRO A 117 -4.40 6.88 -1.79
N ALA A 118 -3.72 7.93 -1.31
CA ALA A 118 -3.99 9.31 -1.70
C ALA A 118 -3.60 9.56 -3.16
N ILE A 119 -4.05 10.67 -3.76
CA ILE A 119 -3.83 10.91 -5.20
C ILE A 119 -2.34 10.97 -5.56
N ASP A 120 -1.51 11.60 -4.75
CA ASP A 120 -0.07 11.71 -5.04
C ASP A 120 0.64 10.35 -4.87
N GLU A 121 0.11 9.46 -4.02
CA GLU A 121 0.57 8.07 -3.94
C GLU A 121 0.15 7.27 -5.19
N VAL A 122 -1.10 7.42 -5.67
CA VAL A 122 -1.55 6.78 -6.93
C VAL A 122 -0.69 7.24 -8.11
N LEU A 123 -0.36 8.54 -8.18
CA LEU A 123 0.52 9.10 -9.19
C LEU A 123 1.95 8.53 -9.10
N ALA A 124 2.47 8.37 -7.89
CA ALA A 124 3.78 7.76 -7.66
C ALA A 124 3.80 6.28 -8.08
N ILE A 125 2.74 5.51 -7.78
CA ILE A 125 2.57 4.13 -8.23
C ILE A 125 2.64 4.07 -9.76
N GLY A 126 1.86 4.90 -10.47
CA GLY A 126 1.85 4.96 -11.92
C GLY A 126 3.21 5.36 -12.51
N ASN A 127 3.88 6.35 -11.94
CA ASN A 127 5.22 6.75 -12.37
C ASN A 127 6.23 5.61 -12.25
N ASN A 128 6.27 4.93 -11.09
CA ASN A 128 7.20 3.85 -10.83
C ASN A 128 6.89 2.60 -11.67
N PHE A 129 5.61 2.30 -11.89
CA PHE A 129 5.15 1.26 -12.81
C PHE A 129 5.64 1.51 -14.25
N ASN A 130 5.82 2.78 -14.62
CA ASN A 130 6.32 3.21 -15.92
C ASN A 130 7.84 3.44 -15.97
N GLY A 131 8.59 3.03 -14.96
CA GLY A 131 10.04 3.19 -14.92
C GLY A 131 10.53 4.52 -14.36
N GLY A 132 9.69 5.20 -13.58
CA GLY A 132 10.04 6.40 -12.83
C GLY A 132 9.52 7.71 -13.40
N THR A 133 9.05 7.73 -14.65
CA THR A 133 8.45 8.94 -15.23
C THR A 133 7.24 8.63 -16.11
N ARG A 134 6.28 9.57 -16.19
CA ARG A 134 5.15 9.48 -17.11
C ARG A 134 5.52 9.66 -18.58
N MET A 135 6.64 10.36 -18.85
CA MET A 135 7.03 10.75 -20.20
C MET A 135 7.76 9.64 -20.97
N HIS A 136 8.38 8.72 -20.25
CA HIS A 136 9.14 7.62 -20.82
C HIS A 136 8.79 6.34 -20.10
N TYR A 137 7.77 5.64 -20.61
CA TYR A 137 7.45 4.35 -20.03
C TYR A 137 8.48 3.30 -20.44
N ASP A 138 8.96 2.59 -19.45
CA ASP A 138 9.78 1.41 -19.65
C ASP A 138 8.91 0.15 -19.67
N ARG A 139 8.82 -0.46 -20.84
CA ARG A 139 8.09 -1.72 -21.02
C ARG A 139 8.65 -2.83 -20.12
N GLN A 140 9.96 -2.84 -19.88
CA GLN A 140 10.61 -3.87 -19.09
C GLN A 140 10.18 -3.76 -17.62
N THR A 141 10.15 -2.57 -17.07
CA THR A 141 9.65 -2.31 -15.71
C THR A 141 8.18 -2.71 -15.56
N ARG A 142 7.32 -2.33 -16.51
CA ARG A 142 5.90 -2.74 -16.51
C ARG A 142 5.73 -4.25 -16.55
N ASN A 143 6.49 -4.92 -17.42
CA ASN A 143 6.42 -6.37 -17.52
C ASN A 143 6.85 -7.03 -16.21
N ARG A 144 8.02 -6.65 -15.68
CA ARG A 144 8.51 -7.15 -14.40
C ARG A 144 7.49 -7.00 -13.28
N PHE A 145 6.87 -5.82 -13.17
CA PHE A 145 5.86 -5.55 -12.16
C PHE A 145 4.63 -6.46 -12.32
N ASN A 146 4.11 -6.55 -13.52
CA ASN A 146 2.93 -7.36 -13.83
C ASN A 146 3.22 -8.87 -13.82
N ASP A 147 4.44 -9.29 -14.13
CA ASP A 147 4.85 -10.68 -14.04
C ASP A 147 4.96 -11.09 -12.57
N ALA A 148 5.51 -10.23 -11.70
CA ALA A 148 5.52 -10.46 -10.26
C ALA A 148 4.10 -10.61 -9.68
N LEU A 149 3.15 -9.75 -10.06
CA LEU A 149 1.74 -9.91 -9.67
C LEU A 149 1.19 -11.27 -10.11
N LYS A 150 1.36 -11.62 -11.38
CA LYS A 150 0.81 -12.85 -11.96
C LYS A 150 1.43 -14.11 -11.36
N GLU A 151 2.74 -14.15 -11.19
CA GLU A 151 3.48 -15.28 -10.63
C GLU A 151 3.05 -15.62 -9.20
N HIS A 152 2.57 -14.61 -8.46
CA HIS A 152 2.08 -14.77 -7.10
C HIS A 152 0.55 -14.80 -6.99
N GLY A 153 -0.14 -15.11 -8.11
CA GLY A 153 -1.59 -15.34 -8.12
C GLY A 153 -2.43 -14.07 -8.18
N GLY A 154 -1.81 -12.91 -8.34
CA GLY A 154 -2.47 -11.62 -8.41
C GLY A 154 -2.95 -11.24 -9.81
N LYS A 155 -3.65 -10.12 -9.88
CA LYS A 155 -4.10 -9.51 -11.14
C LYS A 155 -3.06 -8.54 -11.68
N ARG A 156 -2.90 -8.54 -13.01
CA ARG A 156 -2.07 -7.54 -13.68
C ARG A 156 -2.70 -6.16 -13.55
N MET A 157 -1.90 -5.17 -13.18
CA MET A 157 -2.32 -3.77 -13.21
C MET A 157 -2.59 -3.34 -14.66
N ASP A 158 -3.81 -2.85 -14.90
CA ASP A 158 -4.19 -2.33 -16.21
C ASP A 158 -3.85 -0.84 -16.31
N ARG A 159 -3.10 -0.48 -17.34
CA ARG A 159 -2.65 0.89 -17.57
C ARG A 159 -3.79 1.85 -17.98
N LEU A 160 -4.87 1.34 -18.56
CA LEU A 160 -5.98 2.13 -19.10
C LEU A 160 -7.18 2.25 -18.17
N VAL A 161 -7.18 1.52 -17.06
CA VAL A 161 -8.23 1.61 -16.04
C VAL A 161 -7.94 2.79 -15.11
N TYR A 162 -8.99 3.51 -14.73
CA TYR A 162 -8.92 4.54 -13.70
C TYR A 162 -8.95 3.92 -12.31
N TYR A 163 -7.90 4.20 -11.54
CA TYR A 163 -7.81 3.82 -10.14
C TYR A 163 -8.25 4.99 -9.26
N PHE A 164 -9.15 4.72 -8.34
CA PHE A 164 -9.54 5.69 -7.33
C PHE A 164 -8.39 6.00 -6.38
N SER A 165 -8.31 7.27 -5.98
CA SER A 165 -7.59 7.63 -4.76
C SER A 165 -8.55 7.78 -3.58
N SER A 166 -8.00 7.86 -2.38
CA SER A 166 -8.76 8.23 -1.19
C SER A 166 -9.06 9.73 -1.12
N THR A 167 -8.46 10.53 -2.01
CA THR A 167 -8.55 12.00 -1.98
C THR A 167 -9.82 12.48 -2.65
N GLU A 168 -10.69 13.06 -1.84
CA GLU A 168 -11.92 13.69 -2.28
C GLU A 168 -11.63 15.01 -3.02
N GLN A 169 -12.34 15.25 -4.11
CA GLN A 169 -12.25 16.49 -4.86
C GLN A 169 -13.41 17.43 -4.47
N ASP A 170 -14.61 16.90 -4.46
CA ASP A 170 -15.85 17.57 -4.06
C ASP A 170 -16.91 16.52 -3.64
N GLU A 171 -18.13 16.98 -3.37
CA GLU A 171 -19.25 16.11 -2.98
C GLU A 171 -19.65 15.04 -4.03
N LYS A 172 -19.20 15.17 -5.28
CA LYS A 172 -19.57 14.33 -6.43
C LYS A 172 -18.43 13.49 -6.97
N SER A 173 -17.21 13.86 -6.64
CA SER A 173 -16.02 13.31 -7.31
C SER A 173 -14.84 13.13 -6.37
N VAL A 174 -14.02 12.15 -6.71
CA VAL A 174 -12.72 11.90 -6.11
C VAL A 174 -11.64 11.95 -7.18
N TYR A 175 -10.42 12.23 -6.77
CA TYR A 175 -9.30 12.16 -7.70
C TYR A 175 -9.05 10.72 -8.13
N THR A 176 -8.81 10.55 -9.42
CA THR A 176 -8.46 9.27 -10.04
C THR A 176 -7.26 9.43 -10.94
N SER A 177 -6.56 8.35 -11.20
CA SER A 177 -5.53 8.32 -12.25
C SER A 177 -5.52 6.95 -12.90
N HIS A 178 -5.20 6.89 -14.18
CA HIS A 178 -4.79 5.64 -14.81
C HIS A 178 -3.26 5.54 -14.85
N MET A 179 -2.75 4.31 -15.02
CA MET A 179 -1.32 4.03 -14.87
C MET A 179 -0.48 4.42 -16.11
N ASP A 180 -1.12 4.93 -17.15
CA ASP A 180 -0.47 5.27 -18.42
C ASP A 180 -0.28 6.77 -18.67
N MET A 181 -0.56 7.60 -17.65
CA MET A 181 -0.40 9.06 -17.76
C MET A 181 0.88 9.55 -17.16
#